data_e0ee9d69a64f6dc12c78ac545751b01b
#
_entry.id   e0ee9d69a64f6dc12c78ac545751b01b
#
_cell.length_a   1.000
_cell.length_b   1.000
_cell.length_c   1.000
_cell.angle_alpha   90.00
_cell.angle_beta   90.00
_cell.angle_gamma   90.00
#
_symmetry.space_group_name_H-M   'P 1'
#
loop_
_entity.id
_entity.type
_entity.pdbx_description
1 polymer ?
#
loop_
_entity_poly.entity_id
_entity_poly.type
_entity_poly.pdbx_seq_one_letter_code
_entity_poly.pdbx_strand_id
1 'polypeptide(L)'
;MEKYKIGDICEIVSGSTPKTENKDYWDGDLKWITPAEINEDSYIITDTVRKITSLAVKETNLSLFPEGTVILSSRAPIGKVAIAGCEMYCNQGFKNLICKNKINNKYLYWFLKGNTAFLQSLGRGATFKEISKQIVSNIEINVPDYDRQIEVATHLEKINKIIHLRRQELLKFDDLIKSRFIELFGDPDVNSKGWKECALSEKVNVVGGYAFKSDQFDEERGIPVLRIGNINAGFFRPVNLVYWHEDESLERYIVYPGELVMSLTGTVGKDDYGNICILGNDYGKYYLNQRNAKLEIMEGIDKYYLSQLLKFTQIKKRLTGISRGVRQANISNKDILNLVVPVPPMEIQERFAAFVTQTNKSKF
;
A
#
# COMPACT_ATOMS: atom_id res chain seq x y z
N MET A 1 -31.92 -10.78 14.30
CA MET A 1 -30.51 -10.63 14.74
C MET A 1 -30.49 -10.38 16.23
N GLU A 2 -29.77 -11.17 16.97
CA GLU A 2 -29.57 -10.98 18.41
C GLU A 2 -28.22 -10.29 18.65
N LYS A 3 -28.14 -9.50 19.71
CA LYS A 3 -26.92 -8.78 20.08
C LYS A 3 -26.22 -9.50 21.22
N TYR A 4 -24.96 -9.82 21.02
CA TYR A 4 -24.12 -10.53 22.00
C TYR A 4 -22.83 -9.76 22.29
N LYS A 5 -22.25 -9.95 23.46
CA LYS A 5 -20.85 -9.61 23.72
C LYS A 5 -19.95 -10.72 23.22
N ILE A 6 -18.79 -10.37 22.67
CA ILE A 6 -17.82 -11.38 22.17
C ILE A 6 -17.47 -12.38 23.28
N GLY A 7 -17.29 -11.95 24.52
CA GLY A 7 -16.98 -12.84 25.63
C GLY A 7 -18.05 -13.88 25.96
N ASP A 8 -19.31 -13.64 25.59
CA ASP A 8 -20.40 -14.60 25.81
C ASP A 8 -20.36 -15.74 24.78
N ILE A 9 -19.96 -15.43 23.56
CA ILE A 9 -19.98 -16.33 22.39
C ILE A 9 -18.61 -16.85 21.97
N CYS A 10 -17.53 -16.36 22.59
CA CYS A 10 -16.15 -16.83 22.38
C CYS A 10 -15.46 -17.05 23.72
N GLU A 11 -14.50 -17.95 23.74
CA GLU A 11 -13.45 -18.01 24.75
C GLU A 11 -12.27 -17.13 24.26
N ILE A 12 -11.70 -16.29 25.15
CA ILE A 12 -10.62 -15.37 24.79
C ILE A 12 -9.31 -15.86 25.41
N VAL A 13 -8.37 -16.25 24.56
CA VAL A 13 -7.04 -16.74 24.93
C VAL A 13 -6.00 -15.67 24.59
N SER A 14 -5.14 -15.37 25.56
CA SER A 14 -3.99 -14.48 25.37
C SER A 14 -2.70 -15.31 25.30
N GLY A 15 -1.77 -14.86 24.48
CA GLY A 15 -0.47 -15.52 24.38
C GLY A 15 0.59 -14.97 25.35
N SER A 16 1.74 -15.59 25.33
CA SER A 16 2.95 -15.16 26.03
C SER A 16 4.20 -15.40 25.17
N THR A 17 5.31 -14.78 25.57
CA THR A 17 6.60 -14.94 24.88
C THR A 17 7.55 -15.67 25.81
N PRO A 18 8.06 -16.84 25.42
CA PRO A 18 9.15 -17.49 26.12
C PRO A 18 10.38 -16.59 26.20
N LYS A 19 11.23 -16.76 27.22
CA LYS A 19 12.47 -15.98 27.36
C LYS A 19 13.30 -16.14 26.09
N THR A 20 13.54 -15.04 25.38
CA THR A 20 14.26 -15.03 24.09
C THR A 20 15.73 -15.41 24.24
N GLU A 21 16.32 -15.20 25.41
CA GLU A 21 17.70 -15.54 25.74
C GLU A 21 17.92 -17.05 25.92
N ASN A 22 16.86 -17.80 26.25
CA ASN A 22 16.94 -19.27 26.37
C ASN A 22 16.72 -19.91 25.00
N LYS A 23 17.83 -20.33 24.38
CA LYS A 23 17.81 -20.96 23.03
C LYS A 23 17.04 -22.28 23.00
N ASP A 24 16.97 -23.02 24.12
CA ASP A 24 16.29 -24.29 24.20
C ASP A 24 14.75 -24.17 24.05
N TYR A 25 14.21 -22.96 24.11
CA TYR A 25 12.79 -22.70 23.91
C TYR A 25 12.40 -22.48 22.45
N TRP A 26 13.38 -22.30 21.56
CA TRP A 26 13.16 -21.86 20.17
C TRP A 26 13.58 -22.93 19.15
N ASP A 27 13.17 -22.72 17.90
CA ASP A 27 13.53 -23.54 16.75
C ASP A 27 13.07 -25.01 16.85
N GLY A 28 11.97 -25.28 17.60
CA GLY A 28 11.29 -26.56 17.66
C GLY A 28 10.25 -26.72 16.55
N ASP A 29 9.24 -27.59 16.81
CA ASP A 29 8.20 -27.94 15.83
C ASP A 29 6.86 -27.24 16.07
N LEU A 30 6.66 -26.63 17.27
CA LEU A 30 5.39 -26.03 17.65
C LEU A 30 5.27 -24.62 17.13
N LYS A 31 4.19 -24.34 16.43
CA LYS A 31 3.96 -23.04 15.77
C LYS A 31 3.66 -21.95 16.78
N TRP A 32 4.34 -20.80 16.62
CA TRP A 32 4.20 -19.65 17.51
C TRP A 32 4.16 -18.35 16.70
N ILE A 33 2.97 -17.74 16.63
CA ILE A 33 2.69 -16.59 15.77
C ILE A 33 2.94 -15.25 16.46
N THR A 34 3.37 -14.26 15.66
CA THR A 34 3.51 -12.85 16.06
C THR A 34 2.67 -11.93 15.18
N PRO A 35 2.31 -10.70 15.65
CA PRO A 35 1.55 -9.74 14.84
C PRO A 35 2.27 -9.28 13.56
N ALA A 36 3.59 -9.45 13.46
CA ALA A 36 4.36 -9.13 12.26
C ALA A 36 4.00 -10.05 11.07
N GLU A 37 3.58 -11.27 11.36
CA GLU A 37 3.24 -12.29 10.37
C GLU A 37 1.84 -12.10 9.76
N ILE A 38 1.01 -11.25 10.36
CA ILE A 38 -0.33 -10.94 9.84
C ILE A 38 -0.28 -9.63 9.04
N ASN A 39 -0.70 -9.68 7.79
CA ASN A 39 -0.84 -8.54 6.89
C ASN A 39 -2.32 -8.33 6.47
N GLU A 40 -2.57 -7.38 5.57
CA GLU A 40 -3.93 -7.05 5.12
C GLU A 40 -4.60 -8.19 4.33
N ASP A 41 -3.82 -9.04 3.68
CA ASP A 41 -4.31 -10.16 2.87
C ASP A 41 -4.39 -11.49 3.66
N SER A 42 -3.95 -11.49 4.94
CA SER A 42 -3.98 -12.69 5.77
C SER A 42 -5.41 -13.15 6.03
N TYR A 43 -5.68 -14.42 5.77
CA TYR A 43 -6.98 -15.06 6.02
C TYR A 43 -6.83 -16.30 6.87
N ILE A 44 -6.29 -17.40 6.34
CA ILE A 44 -6.00 -18.63 7.08
C ILE A 44 -4.48 -18.78 7.19
N ILE A 45 -3.98 -18.97 8.41
CA ILE A 45 -2.54 -19.15 8.69
C ILE A 45 -2.31 -20.58 9.13
N THR A 46 -1.50 -21.31 8.38
CA THR A 46 -1.19 -22.74 8.60
C THR A 46 0.25 -22.98 9.06
N ASP A 47 1.12 -21.98 9.01
CA ASP A 47 2.51 -22.07 9.49
C ASP A 47 2.96 -20.72 10.07
N THR A 48 4.08 -20.72 10.81
CA THR A 48 4.66 -19.55 11.46
C THR A 48 6.16 -19.48 11.20
N VAL A 49 6.68 -18.26 11.12
CA VAL A 49 8.12 -18.01 10.90
C VAL A 49 8.95 -18.52 12.09
N ARG A 50 8.46 -18.29 13.32
CA ARG A 50 9.11 -18.77 14.52
C ARG A 50 8.35 -19.97 15.08
N LYS A 51 9.12 -20.91 15.62
CA LYS A 51 8.61 -22.11 16.28
C LYS A 51 9.21 -22.23 17.67
N ILE A 52 8.50 -22.91 18.56
CA ILE A 52 8.91 -23.16 19.93
C ILE A 52 9.03 -24.66 20.20
N THR A 53 9.75 -25.00 21.26
CA THR A 53 9.92 -26.39 21.67
C THR A 53 8.85 -26.82 22.70
N SER A 54 8.66 -28.11 22.87
CA SER A 54 7.83 -28.68 23.95
C SER A 54 8.35 -28.32 25.35
N LEU A 55 9.65 -28.04 25.49
CA LEU A 55 10.24 -27.53 26.72
C LEU A 55 9.69 -26.15 27.06
N ALA A 56 9.65 -25.24 26.07
CA ALA A 56 9.07 -23.90 26.24
C ALA A 56 7.62 -23.98 26.74
N VAL A 57 6.81 -24.90 26.20
CA VAL A 57 5.42 -25.08 26.63
C VAL A 57 5.32 -25.59 28.07
N LYS A 58 6.20 -26.51 28.47
CA LYS A 58 6.21 -27.07 29.83
C LYS A 58 6.63 -26.08 30.90
N GLU A 59 7.59 -25.21 30.57
CA GLU A 59 8.22 -24.29 31.54
C GLU A 59 7.66 -22.86 31.52
N THR A 60 6.79 -22.56 30.56
CA THR A 60 6.19 -21.21 30.44
C THR A 60 4.66 -21.31 30.30
N ASN A 61 3.94 -20.26 30.69
CA ASN A 61 2.47 -20.21 30.60
C ASN A 61 2.01 -19.92 29.16
N LEU A 62 2.28 -20.82 28.24
CA LEU A 62 1.83 -20.75 26.86
C LEU A 62 0.46 -21.43 26.73
N SER A 63 -0.49 -20.74 26.14
CA SER A 63 -1.82 -21.27 25.87
C SER A 63 -1.93 -21.69 24.42
N LEU A 64 -2.14 -22.99 24.20
CA LEU A 64 -2.49 -23.55 22.90
C LEU A 64 -3.91 -23.09 22.53
N PHE A 65 -4.11 -22.75 21.28
CA PHE A 65 -5.45 -22.57 20.72
C PHE A 65 -5.64 -23.43 19.47
N PRO A 66 -6.87 -23.97 19.27
CA PRO A 66 -7.15 -24.93 18.20
C PRO A 66 -7.25 -24.27 16.83
N GLU A 67 -7.25 -25.11 15.79
CA GLU A 67 -7.68 -24.74 14.45
C GLU A 67 -9.07 -24.05 14.48
N GLY A 68 -9.29 -23.10 13.58
CA GLY A 68 -10.52 -22.32 13.49
C GLY A 68 -10.59 -21.13 14.44
N THR A 69 -9.63 -20.96 15.36
CA THR A 69 -9.57 -19.79 16.25
C THR A 69 -9.36 -18.51 15.45
N VAL A 70 -10.14 -17.47 15.76
CA VAL A 70 -9.92 -16.14 15.16
C VAL A 70 -8.82 -15.40 15.93
N ILE A 71 -7.72 -15.16 15.25
CA ILE A 71 -6.53 -14.49 15.77
C ILE A 71 -6.74 -12.98 15.65
N LEU A 72 -6.65 -12.24 16.76
CA LEU A 72 -6.81 -10.78 16.80
C LEU A 72 -5.59 -10.14 17.46
N SER A 73 -4.86 -9.29 16.71
CA SER A 73 -3.80 -8.50 17.31
C SER A 73 -4.37 -7.43 18.24
N SER A 74 -3.89 -7.42 19.47
CA SER A 74 -4.30 -6.47 20.51
C SER A 74 -3.39 -5.25 20.62
N ARG A 75 -2.21 -5.27 19.98
CA ARG A 75 -1.22 -4.18 19.97
C ARG A 75 -0.29 -4.28 18.74
N ALA A 76 0.33 -3.19 18.40
CA ALA A 76 1.45 -3.00 17.49
C ALA A 76 1.35 -3.59 16.06
N PRO A 77 0.34 -3.31 15.26
CA PRO A 77 -0.87 -2.50 15.46
C PRO A 77 -2.06 -3.32 15.94
N ILE A 78 -3.07 -2.64 16.53
CA ILE A 78 -4.35 -3.23 16.90
C ILE A 78 -5.18 -3.53 15.63
N GLY A 79 -5.89 -4.67 15.62
CA GLY A 79 -6.93 -4.97 14.64
C GLY A 79 -6.48 -5.75 13.41
N LYS A 80 -5.26 -6.33 13.41
CA LYS A 80 -4.91 -7.36 12.43
C LYS A 80 -5.65 -8.65 12.79
N VAL A 81 -6.26 -9.29 11.81
CA VAL A 81 -7.11 -10.48 12.01
C VAL A 81 -6.74 -11.59 11.05
N ALA A 82 -6.73 -12.83 11.54
CA ALA A 82 -6.59 -14.04 10.75
C ALA A 82 -7.37 -15.19 11.39
N ILE A 83 -7.45 -16.33 10.73
CA ILE A 83 -7.99 -17.59 11.27
C ILE A 83 -6.83 -18.61 11.38
N ALA A 84 -6.72 -19.26 12.51
CA ALA A 84 -5.78 -20.36 12.68
C ALA A 84 -6.19 -21.55 11.80
N GLY A 85 -5.32 -21.98 10.90
CA GLY A 85 -5.52 -23.15 10.04
C GLY A 85 -4.97 -24.45 10.65
N CYS A 86 -4.42 -24.35 11.85
CA CYS A 86 -3.96 -25.47 12.67
C CYS A 86 -3.80 -25.01 14.12
N GLU A 87 -3.51 -25.95 15.03
CA GLU A 87 -3.14 -25.61 16.40
C GLU A 87 -1.86 -24.78 16.46
N MET A 88 -1.85 -23.73 17.29
CA MET A 88 -0.67 -22.89 17.47
C MET A 88 -0.67 -22.12 18.79
N TYR A 89 0.47 -21.54 19.08
CA TYR A 89 0.70 -20.61 20.20
C TYR A 89 0.91 -19.20 19.66
N CYS A 90 0.88 -18.19 20.52
CA CYS A 90 1.14 -16.81 20.12
C CYS A 90 1.87 -16.02 21.20
N ASN A 91 2.39 -14.87 20.82
CA ASN A 91 2.91 -13.91 21.77
C ASN A 91 1.79 -13.15 22.49
N GLN A 92 2.16 -12.33 23.50
CA GLN A 92 1.22 -11.53 24.29
C GLN A 92 0.51 -10.40 23.50
N GLY A 93 0.88 -10.18 22.25
CA GLY A 93 0.25 -9.16 21.37
C GLY A 93 -1.09 -9.58 20.79
N PHE A 94 -1.66 -10.69 21.22
CA PHE A 94 -2.92 -11.21 20.72
C PHE A 94 -3.99 -11.41 21.80
N LYS A 95 -5.24 -11.34 21.36
CA LYS A 95 -6.43 -11.81 22.07
C LYS A 95 -7.20 -12.71 21.10
N ASN A 96 -6.92 -14.00 21.15
CA ASN A 96 -7.47 -14.99 20.22
C ASN A 96 -8.85 -15.43 20.68
N LEU A 97 -9.75 -15.64 19.72
CA LEU A 97 -11.17 -15.87 19.94
C LEU A 97 -11.54 -17.29 19.48
N ILE A 98 -11.70 -18.21 20.42
CA ILE A 98 -12.20 -19.57 20.16
C ILE A 98 -13.73 -19.46 20.12
N CYS A 99 -14.31 -19.66 18.95
CA CYS A 99 -15.75 -19.52 18.73
C CYS A 99 -16.51 -20.67 19.41
N LYS A 100 -17.61 -20.31 20.11
CA LYS A 100 -18.61 -21.26 20.61
C LYS A 100 -19.70 -21.46 19.54
N ASN A 101 -20.67 -22.34 19.83
CA ASN A 101 -21.70 -22.78 18.88
C ASN A 101 -22.62 -21.65 18.31
N LYS A 102 -22.63 -20.45 18.89
CA LYS A 102 -23.46 -19.33 18.46
C LYS A 102 -22.87 -18.50 17.33
N ILE A 103 -21.55 -18.59 17.12
CA ILE A 103 -20.83 -17.72 16.17
C ILE A 103 -19.96 -18.53 15.24
N ASN A 104 -20.08 -18.29 13.95
CA ASN A 104 -19.20 -18.82 12.92
C ASN A 104 -17.88 -18.04 12.92
N ASN A 105 -16.74 -18.72 12.88
CA ASN A 105 -15.42 -18.09 12.93
C ASN A 105 -15.12 -17.18 11.73
N LYS A 106 -15.58 -17.55 10.54
CA LYS A 106 -15.40 -16.73 9.32
C LYS A 106 -16.25 -15.47 9.38
N TYR A 107 -17.49 -15.55 9.91
CA TYR A 107 -18.33 -14.38 10.15
C TYR A 107 -17.68 -13.43 11.16
N LEU A 108 -17.16 -13.96 12.28
CA LEU A 108 -16.43 -13.17 13.26
C LEU A 108 -15.17 -12.53 12.69
N TYR A 109 -14.40 -13.26 11.87
CA TYR A 109 -13.24 -12.70 11.15
C TYR A 109 -13.63 -11.48 10.32
N TRP A 110 -14.68 -11.57 9.50
CA TRP A 110 -15.12 -10.47 8.67
C TRP A 110 -15.65 -9.28 9.47
N PHE A 111 -16.38 -9.56 10.55
CA PHE A 111 -16.81 -8.51 11.47
C PHE A 111 -15.61 -7.73 12.03
N LEU A 112 -14.62 -8.40 12.56
CA LEU A 112 -13.45 -7.76 13.15
C LEU A 112 -12.61 -7.03 12.09
N LYS A 113 -12.41 -7.61 10.93
CA LYS A 113 -11.68 -7.01 9.81
C LYS A 113 -12.35 -5.73 9.30
N GLY A 114 -13.66 -5.74 9.17
CA GLY A 114 -14.45 -4.57 8.76
C GLY A 114 -14.50 -3.45 9.81
N ASN A 115 -14.20 -3.76 11.09
CA ASN A 115 -14.25 -2.82 12.20
C ASN A 115 -12.85 -2.43 12.75
N THR A 116 -11.80 -2.54 11.94
CA THR A 116 -10.41 -2.26 12.38
C THR A 116 -10.26 -0.85 12.98
N ALA A 117 -10.85 0.18 12.36
CA ALA A 117 -10.78 1.55 12.88
C ALA A 117 -11.47 1.68 14.26
N PHE A 118 -12.60 1.02 14.44
CA PHE A 118 -13.27 0.95 15.74
C PHE A 118 -12.40 0.23 16.78
N LEU A 119 -11.81 -0.92 16.45
CA LEU A 119 -10.91 -1.64 17.36
C LEU A 119 -9.70 -0.77 17.76
N GLN A 120 -9.13 -0.01 16.84
CA GLN A 120 -8.04 0.92 17.11
C GLN A 120 -8.47 2.06 18.04
N SER A 121 -9.70 2.54 17.93
CA SER A 121 -10.25 3.59 18.82
C SER A 121 -10.43 3.13 20.28
N LEU A 122 -10.58 1.82 20.50
CA LEU A 122 -10.68 1.22 21.84
C LEU A 122 -9.32 1.07 22.54
N GLY A 123 -8.21 1.27 21.80
CA GLY A 123 -6.85 1.13 22.33
C GLY A 123 -6.56 2.12 23.45
N ARG A 124 -6.00 1.64 24.56
CA ARG A 124 -5.59 2.44 25.74
C ARG A 124 -4.08 2.34 25.93
N GLY A 125 -3.48 3.39 26.43
CA GLY A 125 -2.04 3.50 26.71
C GLY A 125 -1.42 4.73 26.06
N ALA A 126 -0.51 5.41 26.78
CA ALA A 126 0.14 6.64 26.34
C ALA A 126 1.23 6.38 25.28
N THR A 127 2.07 5.38 25.51
CA THR A 127 3.21 5.05 24.63
C THR A 127 2.87 3.94 23.62
N PHE A 128 2.18 2.90 24.08
CA PHE A 128 1.71 1.80 23.22
C PHE A 128 0.24 1.54 23.51
N LYS A 129 -0.59 1.74 22.47
CA LYS A 129 -2.01 1.42 22.56
C LYS A 129 -2.20 -0.10 22.53
N GLU A 130 -2.98 -0.62 23.48
CA GLU A 130 -3.40 -2.03 23.54
C GLU A 130 -4.87 -2.13 23.90
N ILE A 131 -5.56 -3.14 23.38
CA ILE A 131 -6.89 -3.56 23.83
C ILE A 131 -6.76 -4.76 24.77
N SER A 132 -7.32 -4.62 25.98
CA SER A 132 -7.30 -5.69 26.99
C SER A 132 -8.31 -6.79 26.67
N LYS A 133 -8.14 -7.98 27.31
CA LYS A 133 -9.13 -9.06 27.25
C LYS A 133 -10.54 -8.58 27.63
N GLN A 134 -10.66 -7.74 28.66
CA GLN A 134 -11.93 -7.17 29.10
C GLN A 134 -12.56 -6.27 28.04
N ILE A 135 -11.77 -5.43 27.35
CA ILE A 135 -12.27 -4.59 26.25
C ILE A 135 -12.81 -5.48 25.12
N VAL A 136 -12.03 -6.48 24.67
CA VAL A 136 -12.46 -7.40 23.61
C VAL A 136 -13.70 -8.18 24.02
N SER A 137 -13.78 -8.66 25.26
CA SER A 137 -14.95 -9.39 25.80
C SER A 137 -16.23 -8.56 25.75
N ASN A 138 -16.14 -7.25 25.94
CA ASN A 138 -17.30 -6.34 25.96
C ASN A 138 -17.69 -5.78 24.58
N ILE A 139 -16.96 -6.10 23.51
CA ILE A 139 -17.36 -5.70 22.15
C ILE A 139 -18.68 -6.38 21.80
N GLU A 140 -19.65 -5.57 21.38
CA GLU A 140 -20.96 -6.04 20.97
C GLU A 140 -20.99 -6.36 19.47
N ILE A 141 -21.58 -7.47 19.12
CA ILE A 141 -21.77 -7.94 17.74
C ILE A 141 -23.23 -8.36 17.53
N ASN A 142 -23.81 -7.98 16.40
CA ASN A 142 -25.09 -8.49 15.94
C ASN A 142 -24.88 -9.83 15.26
N VAL A 143 -25.53 -10.87 15.77
CA VAL A 143 -25.38 -12.25 15.32
C VAL A 143 -26.70 -12.71 14.71
N PRO A 144 -26.77 -12.92 13.39
CA PRO A 144 -27.92 -13.56 12.75
C PRO A 144 -27.92 -15.06 13.03
N ASP A 145 -28.94 -15.80 12.53
CA ASP A 145 -28.93 -17.24 12.53
C ASP A 145 -27.65 -17.82 11.87
N TYR A 146 -27.29 -19.03 12.23
CA TYR A 146 -26.00 -19.62 11.83
C TYR A 146 -25.86 -19.77 10.32
N ASP A 147 -26.94 -20.13 9.62
CA ASP A 147 -26.94 -20.29 8.16
C ASP A 147 -26.69 -18.94 7.47
N ARG A 148 -27.28 -17.88 7.98
CA ARG A 148 -27.06 -16.52 7.48
C ARG A 148 -25.63 -16.03 7.73
N GLN A 149 -25.01 -16.41 8.85
CA GLN A 149 -23.60 -16.13 9.08
C GLN A 149 -22.71 -16.78 8.03
N ILE A 150 -22.96 -18.06 7.71
CA ILE A 150 -22.23 -18.81 6.67
C ILE A 150 -22.42 -18.13 5.30
N GLU A 151 -23.64 -17.77 4.95
CA GLU A 151 -23.95 -17.10 3.68
C GLU A 151 -23.18 -15.78 3.54
N VAL A 152 -23.25 -14.90 4.56
CA VAL A 152 -22.53 -13.62 4.58
C VAL A 152 -21.02 -13.83 4.48
N ALA A 153 -20.46 -14.72 5.28
CA ALA A 153 -19.05 -15.02 5.26
C ALA A 153 -18.60 -15.53 3.87
N THR A 154 -19.37 -16.41 3.25
CA THR A 154 -19.08 -16.95 1.90
C THR A 154 -19.11 -15.86 0.83
N HIS A 155 -20.05 -14.93 0.89
CA HIS A 155 -20.10 -13.79 -0.04
C HIS A 155 -18.88 -12.88 0.13
N LEU A 156 -18.50 -12.56 1.36
CA LEU A 156 -17.33 -11.72 1.65
C LEU A 156 -16.02 -12.41 1.21
N GLU A 157 -15.89 -13.72 1.39
CA GLU A 157 -14.77 -14.50 0.87
C GLU A 157 -14.66 -14.41 -0.66
N LYS A 158 -15.78 -14.58 -1.38
CA LYS A 158 -15.81 -14.47 -2.84
C LYS A 158 -15.38 -13.07 -3.30
N ILE A 159 -15.93 -12.03 -2.68
CA ILE A 159 -15.58 -10.63 -2.99
C ILE A 159 -14.08 -10.39 -2.72
N ASN A 160 -13.57 -10.81 -1.56
CA ASN A 160 -12.15 -10.64 -1.23
C ASN A 160 -11.23 -11.38 -2.22
N LYS A 161 -11.62 -12.59 -2.63
CA LYS A 161 -10.90 -13.35 -3.66
C LYS A 161 -10.87 -12.61 -5.00
N ILE A 162 -12.00 -12.02 -5.43
CA ILE A 162 -12.08 -11.23 -6.66
C ILE A 162 -11.16 -10.01 -6.55
N ILE A 163 -11.18 -9.28 -5.43
CA ILE A 163 -10.31 -8.12 -5.19
C ILE A 163 -8.84 -8.54 -5.26
N HIS A 164 -8.47 -9.65 -4.63
CA HIS A 164 -7.10 -10.15 -4.64
C HIS A 164 -6.65 -10.55 -6.06
N LEU A 165 -7.47 -11.31 -6.79
CA LEU A 165 -7.20 -11.68 -8.18
C LEU A 165 -7.05 -10.46 -9.08
N ARG A 166 -7.91 -9.46 -8.90
CA ARG A 166 -7.84 -8.21 -9.68
C ARG A 166 -6.57 -7.42 -9.39
N ARG A 167 -6.14 -7.35 -8.12
CA ARG A 167 -4.85 -6.74 -7.76
C ARG A 167 -3.68 -7.46 -8.42
N GLN A 168 -3.69 -8.80 -8.41
CA GLN A 168 -2.63 -9.59 -9.07
C GLN A 168 -2.63 -9.37 -10.59
N GLU A 169 -3.80 -9.28 -11.21
CA GLU A 169 -3.94 -8.99 -12.63
C GLU A 169 -3.35 -7.62 -12.99
N LEU A 170 -3.66 -6.58 -12.20
CA LEU A 170 -3.10 -5.24 -12.40
C LEU A 170 -1.56 -5.24 -12.32
N LEU A 171 -0.98 -5.96 -11.36
CA LEU A 171 0.48 -6.12 -11.27
C LEU A 171 1.07 -6.81 -12.50
N LYS A 172 0.39 -7.86 -13.02
CA LYS A 172 0.83 -8.54 -14.25
C LYS A 172 0.79 -7.62 -15.47
N PHE A 173 -0.18 -6.71 -15.56
CA PHE A 173 -0.20 -5.71 -16.63
C PHE A 173 0.99 -4.74 -16.53
N ASP A 174 1.38 -4.33 -15.33
CA ASP A 174 2.55 -3.49 -15.14
C ASP A 174 3.86 -4.22 -15.51
N ASP A 175 3.99 -5.50 -15.13
CA ASP A 175 5.09 -6.36 -15.54
C ASP A 175 5.13 -6.57 -17.05
N LEU A 176 3.98 -6.72 -17.70
CA LEU A 176 3.86 -6.87 -19.16
C LEU A 176 4.32 -5.59 -19.88
N ILE A 177 3.94 -4.41 -19.38
CA ILE A 177 4.39 -3.12 -19.93
C ILE A 177 5.92 -3.01 -19.79
N LYS A 178 6.47 -3.36 -18.62
CA LYS A 178 7.92 -3.34 -18.36
C LYS A 178 8.67 -4.31 -19.28
N SER A 179 8.16 -5.53 -19.46
CA SER A 179 8.77 -6.54 -20.33
C SER A 179 8.75 -6.10 -21.80
N ARG A 180 7.64 -5.49 -22.24
CA ARG A 180 7.53 -4.94 -23.60
C ARG A 180 8.49 -3.76 -23.81
N PHE A 181 8.69 -2.94 -22.79
CA PHE A 181 9.69 -1.86 -22.83
C PHE A 181 11.09 -2.44 -23.07
N ILE A 182 11.50 -3.43 -22.29
CA ILE A 182 12.83 -4.07 -22.41
C ILE A 182 12.99 -4.74 -23.77
N GLU A 183 11.96 -5.42 -24.28
CA GLU A 183 11.98 -6.03 -25.61
C GLU A 183 12.26 -5.01 -26.72
N LEU A 184 11.55 -3.89 -26.71
CA LEU A 184 11.64 -2.86 -27.73
C LEU A 184 12.90 -2.00 -27.60
N PHE A 185 13.24 -1.60 -26.38
CA PHE A 185 14.27 -0.57 -26.13
C PHE A 185 15.57 -1.13 -25.51
N GLY A 186 15.57 -2.38 -25.05
CA GLY A 186 16.65 -2.96 -24.28
C GLY A 186 16.60 -2.53 -22.81
N ASP A 187 17.63 -2.92 -22.06
CA ASP A 187 17.80 -2.48 -20.68
C ASP A 187 18.27 -1.02 -20.66
N PRO A 188 17.46 -0.07 -20.15
CA PRO A 188 17.82 1.35 -20.15
C PRO A 188 18.91 1.70 -19.13
N ASP A 189 19.13 0.86 -18.13
CA ASP A 189 20.13 1.11 -17.09
C ASP A 189 21.56 1.06 -17.66
N VAL A 190 21.76 0.26 -18.69
CA VAL A 190 23.05 0.10 -19.40
C VAL A 190 22.98 0.49 -20.88
N ASN A 191 21.82 1.01 -21.34
CA ASN A 191 21.57 1.35 -22.75
C ASN A 191 21.97 0.20 -23.69
N SER A 192 21.48 -1.00 -23.43
CA SER A 192 21.96 -2.24 -24.06
C SER A 192 21.79 -2.29 -25.58
N LYS A 193 20.95 -1.43 -26.17
CA LYS A 193 20.78 -1.29 -27.62
C LYS A 193 21.60 -0.13 -28.23
N GLY A 194 22.31 0.63 -27.40
CA GLY A 194 23.16 1.73 -27.87
C GLY A 194 22.40 2.89 -28.49
N TRP A 195 21.22 3.21 -27.98
CA TRP A 195 20.45 4.37 -28.43
C TRP A 195 21.22 5.66 -28.15
N LYS A 196 21.02 6.67 -29.03
CA LYS A 196 21.58 8.00 -28.80
C LYS A 196 21.04 8.56 -27.48
N GLU A 197 21.93 9.07 -26.66
CA GLU A 197 21.58 9.69 -25.39
C GLU A 197 21.58 11.22 -25.54
N CYS A 198 20.67 11.88 -24.82
CA CYS A 198 20.67 13.34 -24.68
C CYS A 198 20.18 13.75 -23.28
N ALA A 199 20.42 14.98 -22.89
CA ALA A 199 19.86 15.55 -21.69
C ALA A 199 18.34 15.72 -21.84
N LEU A 200 17.57 15.50 -20.76
CA LEU A 200 16.12 15.72 -20.80
C LEU A 200 15.73 17.16 -21.12
N SER A 201 16.62 18.14 -20.89
CA SER A 201 16.43 19.54 -21.31
C SER A 201 16.19 19.72 -22.81
N GLU A 202 16.62 18.75 -23.63
CA GLU A 202 16.37 18.77 -25.09
C GLU A 202 14.99 18.18 -25.45
N LYS A 203 14.29 17.56 -24.51
CA LYS A 203 13.11 16.74 -24.74
C LYS A 203 11.91 17.11 -23.88
N VAL A 204 12.11 17.86 -22.81
CA VAL A 204 11.03 18.30 -21.91
C VAL A 204 11.28 19.69 -21.34
N ASN A 205 10.20 20.42 -21.11
CA ASN A 205 10.19 21.55 -20.16
C ASN A 205 9.72 21.04 -18.79
N VAL A 206 10.22 21.64 -17.71
CA VAL A 206 9.83 21.29 -16.35
C VAL A 206 9.19 22.51 -15.67
N VAL A 207 7.92 22.39 -15.32
CA VAL A 207 7.17 23.40 -14.58
C VAL A 207 7.00 22.95 -13.15
N GLY A 208 7.66 23.64 -12.21
CA GLY A 208 7.45 23.40 -10.77
C GLY A 208 6.10 23.92 -10.30
N GLY A 209 5.52 23.28 -9.28
CA GLY A 209 4.21 23.67 -8.75
C GLY A 209 4.25 24.91 -7.84
N TYR A 210 3.07 25.40 -7.47
CA TYR A 210 2.86 26.57 -6.64
C TYR A 210 2.85 26.22 -5.14
N ALA A 211 3.32 27.15 -4.31
CA ALA A 211 3.37 27.02 -2.85
C ALA A 211 2.04 27.45 -2.21
N PHE A 212 1.03 26.59 -2.31
CA PHE A 212 -0.27 26.84 -1.68
C PHE A 212 -0.13 26.89 -0.15
N LYS A 213 -0.85 27.83 0.48
CA LYS A 213 -0.95 27.92 1.94
C LYS A 213 -1.95 26.88 2.45
N SER A 214 -1.48 25.97 3.32
CA SER A 214 -2.28 24.82 3.77
C SER A 214 -3.50 25.19 4.62
N ASP A 215 -3.49 26.36 5.26
CA ASP A 215 -4.58 26.92 6.06
C ASP A 215 -5.71 27.56 5.23
N GLN A 216 -5.52 27.66 3.91
CA GLN A 216 -6.49 28.24 2.97
C GLN A 216 -7.09 27.21 2.01
N PHE A 217 -6.80 25.92 2.20
CA PHE A 217 -7.43 24.87 1.42
C PHE A 217 -8.91 24.71 1.79
N ASP A 218 -9.74 24.51 0.76
CA ASP A 218 -11.10 24.02 0.91
C ASP A 218 -11.11 22.48 0.85
N GLU A 219 -12.04 21.83 1.55
CA GLU A 219 -12.15 20.36 1.57
C GLU A 219 -13.07 19.83 0.47
N GLU A 220 -13.93 20.67 -0.12
CA GLU A 220 -14.98 20.21 -1.03
C GLU A 220 -15.09 21.02 -2.33
N ARG A 221 -14.64 22.27 -2.37
CA ARG A 221 -14.95 23.21 -3.48
C ARG A 221 -13.71 23.82 -4.11
N GLY A 222 -13.75 23.91 -5.44
CA GLY A 222 -12.70 24.53 -6.23
C GLY A 222 -12.00 23.56 -7.17
N ILE A 223 -10.81 23.93 -7.61
CA ILE A 223 -9.93 23.10 -8.43
C ILE A 223 -9.09 22.23 -7.50
N PRO A 224 -9.09 20.89 -7.70
CA PRO A 224 -8.31 19.98 -6.84
C PRO A 224 -6.80 20.26 -6.97
N VAL A 225 -6.10 20.24 -5.84
CA VAL A 225 -4.65 20.46 -5.76
C VAL A 225 -3.92 19.13 -5.64
N LEU A 226 -3.05 18.85 -6.59
CA LEU A 226 -2.20 17.67 -6.60
C LEU A 226 -1.09 17.78 -5.54
N ARG A 227 -1.25 17.06 -4.46
CA ARG A 227 -0.21 16.90 -3.44
C ARG A 227 0.62 15.65 -3.71
N ILE A 228 1.75 15.54 -3.04
CA ILE A 228 2.67 14.41 -3.21
C ILE A 228 2.00 13.04 -3.03
N GLY A 229 1.06 12.91 -2.07
CA GLY A 229 0.32 11.68 -1.82
C GLY A 229 -0.56 11.19 -2.98
N ASN A 230 -0.85 12.07 -3.94
CA ASN A 230 -1.65 11.73 -5.11
C ASN A 230 -0.82 11.08 -6.23
N ILE A 231 0.52 11.21 -6.20
CA ILE A 231 1.41 10.77 -7.29
C ILE A 231 2.63 9.96 -6.84
N ASN A 232 3.01 9.98 -5.56
CA ASN A 232 4.23 9.33 -5.07
C ASN A 232 4.21 7.79 -5.10
N ALA A 233 3.10 7.18 -5.46
CA ALA A 233 3.00 5.73 -5.70
C ALA A 233 3.39 5.31 -7.13
N GLY A 234 3.78 6.27 -8.00
CA GLY A 234 4.08 6.02 -9.43
C GLY A 234 2.84 5.85 -10.31
N PHE A 235 1.65 6.09 -9.75
CA PHE A 235 0.38 6.20 -10.45
C PHE A 235 -0.51 7.25 -9.78
N PHE A 236 -1.49 7.77 -10.53
CA PHE A 236 -2.40 8.79 -10.02
C PHE A 236 -3.40 8.21 -9.03
N ARG A 237 -3.57 8.90 -7.89
CA ARG A 237 -4.51 8.53 -6.81
C ARG A 237 -5.36 9.73 -6.42
N PRO A 238 -6.60 9.85 -6.90
CA PRO A 238 -7.50 10.96 -6.59
C PRO A 238 -8.16 10.81 -5.21
N VAL A 239 -7.34 10.58 -4.15
CA VAL A 239 -7.81 10.39 -2.78
C VAL A 239 -7.28 11.48 -1.87
N ASN A 240 -8.07 11.88 -0.87
CA ASN A 240 -7.72 12.94 0.09
C ASN A 240 -7.28 14.24 -0.61
N LEU A 241 -7.96 14.58 -1.70
CA LEU A 241 -7.74 15.83 -2.41
C LEU A 241 -8.15 17.00 -1.51
N VAL A 242 -7.51 18.13 -1.70
CA VAL A 242 -7.89 19.44 -1.19
C VAL A 242 -8.08 20.35 -2.38
N TYR A 243 -8.79 21.44 -2.20
CA TYR A 243 -9.21 22.30 -3.30
C TYR A 243 -8.73 23.72 -3.08
N TRP A 244 -8.60 24.46 -4.16
CA TRP A 244 -8.28 25.89 -4.18
C TRP A 244 -9.26 26.60 -5.09
N HIS A 245 -9.61 27.84 -4.75
CA HIS A 245 -10.45 28.67 -5.61
C HIS A 245 -9.78 28.90 -6.97
N GLU A 246 -10.58 29.11 -7.99
CA GLU A 246 -10.06 29.42 -9.32
C GLU A 246 -9.39 30.80 -9.30
N ASP A 247 -8.15 30.88 -9.81
CA ASP A 247 -7.31 32.08 -9.82
C ASP A 247 -6.53 32.13 -11.13
N GLU A 248 -6.82 33.14 -11.95
CA GLU A 248 -6.18 33.33 -13.25
C GLU A 248 -4.66 33.54 -13.14
N SER A 249 -4.18 34.09 -12.03
CA SER A 249 -2.74 34.28 -11.79
C SER A 249 -1.99 32.94 -11.64
N LEU A 250 -2.71 31.88 -11.39
CA LEU A 250 -2.17 30.50 -11.19
C LEU A 250 -2.33 29.62 -12.44
N GLU A 251 -2.74 30.14 -13.59
CA GLU A 251 -2.98 29.39 -14.82
C GLU A 251 -1.77 28.53 -15.22
N ARG A 252 -0.56 29.05 -15.11
CA ARG A 252 0.68 28.31 -15.42
C ARG A 252 0.89 27.05 -14.58
N TYR A 253 0.22 26.93 -13.42
CA TYR A 253 0.31 25.81 -12.51
C TYR A 253 -0.85 24.81 -12.70
N ILE A 254 -1.70 25.03 -13.71
CA ILE A 254 -2.74 24.09 -14.08
C ILE A 254 -2.12 22.92 -14.83
N VAL A 255 -2.57 21.72 -14.47
CA VAL A 255 -2.25 20.47 -15.16
C VAL A 255 -3.54 19.76 -15.54
N TYR A 256 -3.50 19.12 -16.69
CA TYR A 256 -4.66 18.49 -17.31
C TYR A 256 -4.53 16.96 -17.32
N PRO A 257 -5.66 16.23 -17.45
CA PRO A 257 -5.62 14.80 -17.68
C PRO A 257 -4.70 14.39 -18.83
N GLY A 258 -3.94 13.32 -18.63
CA GLY A 258 -2.99 12.83 -19.62
C GLY A 258 -1.63 13.54 -19.62
N GLU A 259 -1.42 14.58 -18.82
CA GLU A 259 -0.11 15.19 -18.62
C GLU A 259 0.75 14.41 -17.64
N LEU A 260 2.05 14.58 -17.75
CA LEU A 260 3.08 13.86 -16.99
C LEU A 260 3.51 14.66 -15.77
N VAL A 261 3.38 14.08 -14.57
CA VAL A 261 3.71 14.73 -13.31
C VAL A 261 4.67 13.88 -12.48
N MET A 262 5.66 14.51 -11.87
CA MET A 262 6.66 13.88 -11.02
C MET A 262 6.64 14.42 -9.59
N SER A 263 6.78 13.55 -8.59
CA SER A 263 6.98 13.94 -7.19
C SER A 263 8.44 14.35 -6.94
N LEU A 264 8.65 15.53 -6.36
CA LEU A 264 9.98 16.09 -6.16
C LEU A 264 10.57 15.83 -4.77
N THR A 265 9.73 15.60 -3.76
CA THR A 265 10.17 15.50 -2.37
C THR A 265 9.77 14.20 -1.71
N GLY A 266 10.60 13.72 -0.80
CA GLY A 266 10.34 12.53 0.01
C GLY A 266 11.33 12.37 1.14
N THR A 267 11.50 11.14 1.63
CA THR A 267 12.36 10.81 2.75
C THR A 267 13.69 10.26 2.24
N VAL A 268 14.79 10.76 2.76
CA VAL A 268 16.13 10.24 2.42
C VAL A 268 16.21 8.73 2.67
N GLY A 269 16.66 7.99 1.66
CA GLY A 269 16.81 6.53 1.71
C GLY A 269 15.52 5.73 1.50
N LYS A 270 14.38 6.41 1.22
CA LYS A 270 13.13 5.77 0.83
C LYS A 270 12.82 5.99 -0.64
N ASP A 271 12.00 5.10 -1.20
CA ASP A 271 11.55 5.16 -2.60
C ASP A 271 10.20 5.91 -2.74
N ASP A 272 10.04 7.01 -1.99
CA ASP A 272 8.79 7.77 -1.90
C ASP A 272 8.81 9.12 -2.65
N TYR A 273 9.83 9.36 -3.51
CA TYR A 273 9.94 10.55 -4.37
C TYR A 273 10.62 10.20 -5.71
N GLY A 274 10.63 11.14 -6.64
CA GLY A 274 11.05 10.88 -8.02
C GLY A 274 10.10 9.93 -8.76
N ASN A 275 8.89 9.77 -8.25
CA ASN A 275 7.85 8.96 -8.86
C ASN A 275 7.12 9.77 -9.92
N ILE A 276 6.89 9.14 -11.06
CA ILE A 276 6.24 9.75 -12.21
C ILE A 276 4.91 9.07 -12.49
N CYS A 277 3.89 9.84 -12.85
CA CYS A 277 2.62 9.31 -13.32
C CYS A 277 2.02 10.16 -14.45
N ILE A 278 1.13 9.55 -15.22
CA ILE A 278 0.23 10.23 -16.14
C ILE A 278 -1.07 10.49 -15.39
N LEU A 279 -1.57 11.74 -15.40
CA LEU A 279 -2.77 12.10 -14.68
C LEU A 279 -4.02 11.42 -15.27
N GLY A 280 -4.88 10.94 -14.40
CA GLY A 280 -6.21 10.44 -14.75
C GLY A 280 -7.20 11.55 -15.06
N ASN A 281 -8.40 11.17 -15.48
CA ASN A 281 -9.47 12.06 -15.94
C ASN A 281 -10.61 12.23 -14.93
N ASP A 282 -10.34 12.00 -13.64
CA ASP A 282 -11.34 12.14 -12.56
C ASP A 282 -11.85 13.58 -12.42
N TYR A 283 -11.00 14.55 -12.81
CA TYR A 283 -11.34 15.98 -12.88
C TYR A 283 -10.82 16.59 -14.18
N GLY A 284 -11.45 17.67 -14.67
CA GLY A 284 -11.06 18.31 -15.91
C GLY A 284 -9.73 19.07 -15.85
N LYS A 285 -9.31 19.51 -14.68
CA LYS A 285 -8.03 20.19 -14.41
C LYS A 285 -7.64 20.09 -12.94
N TYR A 286 -6.36 20.30 -12.65
CA TYR A 286 -5.78 20.28 -11.31
C TYR A 286 -4.79 21.41 -11.13
N TYR A 287 -4.61 21.90 -9.91
CA TYR A 287 -3.47 22.72 -9.56
C TYR A 287 -2.28 21.87 -9.12
N LEU A 288 -1.09 22.26 -9.51
CA LEU A 288 0.17 21.59 -9.19
C LEU A 288 0.81 22.19 -7.93
N ASN A 289 0.91 21.40 -6.86
CA ASN A 289 1.59 21.85 -5.62
C ASN A 289 3.12 21.83 -5.78
N GLN A 290 3.81 22.73 -5.08
CA GLN A 290 5.27 22.96 -5.11
C GLN A 290 6.16 21.71 -4.90
N ARG A 291 5.61 20.62 -4.37
CA ARG A 291 6.33 19.34 -4.17
C ARG A 291 6.27 18.43 -5.38
N ASN A 292 5.70 18.90 -6.46
CA ASN A 292 5.52 18.20 -7.72
C ASN A 292 5.97 19.08 -8.87
N ALA A 293 6.34 18.46 -9.99
CA ALA A 293 6.61 19.13 -11.24
C ALA A 293 5.83 18.49 -12.39
N LYS A 294 5.38 19.30 -13.34
CA LYS A 294 4.88 18.87 -14.65
C LYS A 294 6.06 18.75 -15.62
N LEU A 295 6.11 17.65 -16.36
CA LEU A 295 7.04 17.45 -17.47
C LEU A 295 6.27 17.66 -18.79
N GLU A 296 6.48 18.80 -19.43
CA GLU A 296 5.90 19.11 -20.72
C GLU A 296 6.73 18.48 -21.83
N ILE A 297 6.12 17.57 -22.57
CA ILE A 297 6.78 16.81 -23.63
C ILE A 297 7.06 17.71 -24.82
N MET A 298 8.30 17.68 -25.31
CA MET A 298 8.75 18.35 -26.54
C MET A 298 8.89 17.32 -27.68
N GLU A 299 9.25 17.80 -28.86
CA GLU A 299 9.45 16.95 -30.03
C GLU A 299 10.54 15.88 -29.83
N GLY A 300 10.31 14.69 -30.35
CA GLY A 300 11.26 13.59 -30.40
C GLY A 300 11.28 12.71 -29.14
N ILE A 301 10.30 12.85 -28.21
CA ILE A 301 10.08 11.90 -27.13
C ILE A 301 8.58 11.66 -26.92
N ASP A 302 8.21 10.42 -26.62
CA ASP A 302 6.83 10.04 -26.29
C ASP A 302 6.63 9.99 -24.76
N LYS A 303 5.46 10.43 -24.28
CA LYS A 303 5.15 10.47 -22.84
C LYS A 303 5.09 9.10 -22.18
N TYR A 304 4.59 8.08 -22.86
CA TYR A 304 4.51 6.71 -22.30
C TYR A 304 5.89 6.08 -22.24
N TYR A 305 6.74 6.31 -23.27
CA TYR A 305 8.13 5.94 -23.24
C TYR A 305 8.85 6.58 -22.05
N LEU A 306 8.78 7.90 -21.91
CA LEU A 306 9.42 8.64 -20.84
C LEU A 306 8.91 8.23 -19.47
N SER A 307 7.58 8.09 -19.32
CA SER A 307 6.96 7.65 -18.07
C SER A 307 7.48 6.28 -17.63
N GLN A 308 7.65 5.34 -18.56
CA GLN A 308 8.14 4.00 -18.23
C GLN A 308 9.65 4.02 -17.98
N LEU A 309 10.43 4.76 -18.75
CA LEU A 309 11.87 4.91 -18.58
C LEU A 309 12.25 5.42 -17.18
N LEU A 310 11.57 6.46 -16.71
CA LEU A 310 11.84 7.08 -15.41
C LEU A 310 11.41 6.20 -14.20
N LYS A 311 10.69 5.11 -14.43
CA LYS A 311 10.37 4.09 -13.41
C LYS A 311 11.46 3.05 -13.21
N PHE A 312 12.44 2.93 -14.13
CA PHE A 312 13.56 2.01 -13.96
C PHE A 312 14.45 2.44 -12.80
N THR A 313 14.86 1.46 -12.00
CA THR A 313 15.49 1.70 -10.70
C THR A 313 16.76 2.54 -10.80
N GLN A 314 17.65 2.23 -11.74
CA GLN A 314 18.92 2.97 -11.86
C GLN A 314 18.72 4.35 -12.48
N ILE A 315 17.81 4.49 -13.45
CA ILE A 315 17.43 5.82 -13.99
C ILE A 315 16.87 6.70 -12.87
N LYS A 316 15.94 6.16 -12.08
CA LYS A 316 15.38 6.86 -10.93
C LYS A 316 16.44 7.20 -9.88
N LYS A 317 17.38 6.30 -9.60
CA LYS A 317 18.49 6.54 -8.67
C LYS A 317 19.42 7.67 -9.12
N ARG A 318 19.57 7.91 -10.42
CA ARG A 318 20.34 9.06 -10.93
C ARG A 318 19.72 10.40 -10.49
N LEU A 319 18.40 10.45 -10.31
CA LEU A 319 17.70 11.62 -9.75
C LEU A 319 17.69 11.61 -8.22
N THR A 320 17.36 10.49 -7.59
CA THR A 320 17.19 10.40 -6.14
C THR A 320 18.51 10.32 -5.37
N GLY A 321 19.60 9.86 -6.01
CA GLY A 321 20.95 9.82 -5.44
C GLY A 321 21.61 11.19 -5.24
N ILE A 322 21.03 12.26 -5.81
CA ILE A 322 21.56 13.65 -5.74
C ILE A 322 21.08 14.37 -4.44
N SER A 323 20.29 13.71 -3.59
CA SER A 323 19.66 14.32 -2.42
C SER A 323 20.66 15.09 -1.55
N ARG A 324 20.35 16.38 -1.31
CA ARG A 324 21.17 17.32 -0.53
C ARG A 324 20.68 17.54 0.91
N GLY A 325 19.65 16.80 1.34
CA GLY A 325 19.03 16.96 2.67
C GLY A 325 19.41 15.84 3.65
N VAL A 326 19.41 16.15 4.95
CA VAL A 326 19.71 15.16 6.01
C VAL A 326 18.49 14.30 6.36
N ARG A 327 17.27 14.85 6.24
CA ARG A 327 16.02 14.14 6.55
C ARG A 327 15.02 14.14 5.39
N GLN A 328 14.98 15.22 4.62
CA GLN A 328 14.10 15.39 3.48
C GLN A 328 14.92 15.42 2.20
N ALA A 329 14.57 14.53 1.27
CA ALA A 329 15.14 14.50 -0.07
C ALA A 329 14.36 15.45 -0.98
N ASN A 330 15.04 16.11 -1.91
CA ASN A 330 14.43 16.98 -2.90
C ASN A 330 15.17 16.88 -4.25
N ILE A 331 14.39 16.78 -5.32
CA ILE A 331 14.85 16.85 -6.71
C ILE A 331 14.52 18.25 -7.24
N SER A 332 15.51 18.95 -7.76
CA SER A 332 15.27 20.23 -8.42
C SER A 332 14.88 20.05 -9.90
N ASN A 333 14.22 21.05 -10.48
CA ASN A 333 13.91 21.07 -11.91
C ASN A 333 15.19 20.91 -12.75
N LYS A 334 16.31 21.47 -12.28
CA LYS A 334 17.61 21.38 -12.94
C LYS A 334 18.15 19.94 -12.94
N ASP A 335 17.95 19.19 -11.86
CA ASP A 335 18.36 17.79 -11.77
C ASP A 335 17.62 16.94 -12.80
N ILE A 336 16.31 17.21 -13.00
CA ILE A 336 15.50 16.54 -14.03
C ILE A 336 16.00 16.90 -15.43
N LEU A 337 16.19 18.18 -15.70
CA LEU A 337 16.65 18.65 -17.02
C LEU A 337 18.05 18.14 -17.41
N ASN A 338 18.92 17.97 -16.43
CA ASN A 338 20.29 17.44 -16.64
C ASN A 338 20.37 15.91 -16.73
N LEU A 339 19.28 15.19 -16.48
CA LEU A 339 19.29 13.74 -16.58
C LEU A 339 19.51 13.31 -18.03
N VAL A 340 20.59 12.57 -18.26
CA VAL A 340 20.91 12.01 -19.57
C VAL A 340 20.20 10.67 -19.72
N VAL A 341 19.48 10.50 -20.82
CA VAL A 341 18.65 9.32 -21.09
C VAL A 341 18.78 8.86 -22.55
N PRO A 342 18.63 7.56 -22.83
CA PRO A 342 18.54 7.05 -24.20
C PRO A 342 17.24 7.54 -24.86
N VAL A 343 17.30 7.94 -26.13
CA VAL A 343 16.16 8.38 -26.93
C VAL A 343 16.11 7.58 -28.24
N PRO A 344 15.32 6.50 -28.27
CA PRO A 344 15.11 5.69 -29.48
C PRO A 344 14.32 6.46 -30.57
N PRO A 345 14.32 6.00 -31.83
CA PRO A 345 13.47 6.56 -32.87
C PRO A 345 11.99 6.60 -32.49
N MET A 346 11.27 7.67 -32.92
CA MET A 346 9.85 7.90 -32.58
C MET A 346 8.96 6.72 -32.98
N GLU A 347 9.21 6.11 -34.14
CA GLU A 347 8.42 4.95 -34.61
C GLU A 347 8.33 3.83 -33.56
N ILE A 348 9.44 3.51 -32.88
CA ILE A 348 9.47 2.45 -31.87
C ILE A 348 8.79 2.95 -30.57
N GLN A 349 8.95 4.23 -30.22
CA GLN A 349 8.27 4.86 -29.08
C GLN A 349 6.74 4.85 -29.28
N GLU A 350 6.25 5.18 -30.48
CA GLU A 350 4.82 5.17 -30.83
C GLU A 350 4.23 3.74 -30.78
N ARG A 351 4.97 2.72 -31.25
CA ARG A 351 4.58 1.33 -31.10
C ARG A 351 4.42 0.92 -29.63
N PHE A 352 5.31 1.38 -28.78
CA PHE A 352 5.20 1.16 -27.34
C PHE A 352 4.00 1.92 -26.75
N ALA A 353 3.80 3.18 -27.13
CA ALA A 353 2.67 4.01 -26.66
C ALA A 353 1.31 3.38 -27.01
N ALA A 354 1.18 2.86 -28.23
CA ALA A 354 -0.02 2.12 -28.66
C ALA A 354 -0.26 0.87 -27.81
N PHE A 355 0.80 0.09 -27.52
CA PHE A 355 0.72 -1.08 -26.65
C PHE A 355 0.30 -0.72 -25.22
N VAL A 356 0.91 0.32 -24.61
CA VAL A 356 0.55 0.80 -23.27
C VAL A 356 -0.90 1.27 -23.22
N THR A 357 -1.34 2.00 -24.24
CA THR A 357 -2.71 2.50 -24.32
C THR A 357 -3.71 1.35 -24.39
N GLN A 358 -3.44 0.32 -25.20
CA GLN A 358 -4.28 -0.87 -25.28
C GLN A 358 -4.30 -1.64 -23.95
N THR A 359 -3.13 -1.86 -23.35
CA THR A 359 -3.00 -2.56 -22.07
C THR A 359 -3.74 -1.81 -20.94
N ASN A 360 -3.64 -0.48 -20.89
CA ASN A 360 -4.36 0.31 -19.91
C ASN A 360 -5.88 0.28 -20.07
N LYS A 361 -6.41 0.18 -21.31
CA LYS A 361 -7.85 -0.07 -21.53
C LYS A 361 -8.32 -1.40 -20.96
N SER A 362 -7.45 -2.41 -20.91
CA SER A 362 -7.76 -3.73 -20.31
C SER A 362 -7.70 -3.73 -18.78
N LYS A 363 -7.16 -2.68 -18.17
CA LYS A 363 -7.15 -2.51 -16.70
C LYS A 363 -8.49 -2.05 -16.13
N PHE A 364 -9.41 -1.59 -16.97
CA PHE A 364 -10.75 -1.09 -16.62
C PHE A 364 -11.84 -1.84 -17.46
#